data_36bc4b8816d611ea939435f9dd73811f
#
_entry.id   36bc4b8816d611ea939435f9dd73811f
#
_cell.length_a   1.000
_cell.length_b   1.000
_cell.length_c   1.000
_cell.angle_alpha   90.00
_cell.angle_beta   90.00
_cell.angle_gamma   90.00
#
_symmetry.space_group_name_H-M   'P 1'
#
loop_
_entity.id
_entity.type
_entity.pdbx_description
1 polymer ?
#
loop_
_entity_poly.entity_id
_entity_poly.type
_entity_poly.pdbx_seq_one_letter_code
_entity_poly.pdbx_strand_id
1 'polypeptide(L)'
;MPQKLSHYNAAGDIAMVDVSGKEITKRTATASAFVAMNAEVMAALPGNKKGDPLQIARIAGIMAAKKTAELIPLCHQLPLSHVGVEFVMLPNGIQITATAATTAQTGVEMEAMTAASVAALTIYDMTKALDKAIVIREVRLVEKTGGKSGTFRAE
;
A
#
# COMPACT_ATOMS: atom_id res chain seq x y z
N MET A 1 -28.10 -9.95 -4.63
CA MET A 1 -27.72 -10.65 -3.38
C MET A 1 -26.77 -9.76 -2.59
N PRO A 2 -26.96 -9.62 -1.30
CA PRO A 2 -25.98 -8.89 -0.51
C PRO A 2 -24.62 -9.60 -0.62
N GLN A 3 -23.57 -8.84 -0.93
CA GLN A 3 -22.22 -9.37 -0.95
C GLN A 3 -21.88 -9.87 0.46
N LYS A 4 -21.49 -11.13 0.56
CA LYS A 4 -21.06 -11.71 1.84
C LYS A 4 -19.72 -11.12 2.22
N LEU A 5 -19.63 -10.54 3.42
CA LEU A 5 -18.36 -10.07 3.97
C LEU A 5 -17.38 -11.24 4.07
N SER A 6 -16.14 -11.02 3.66
CA SER A 6 -15.05 -11.95 3.93
C SER A 6 -14.67 -11.91 5.42
N HIS A 7 -13.93 -12.90 5.88
CA HIS A 7 -13.45 -13.01 7.27
C HIS A 7 -14.52 -13.35 8.32
N TYR A 8 -15.65 -13.91 7.87
CA TYR A 8 -16.65 -14.50 8.75
C TYR A 8 -17.00 -15.91 8.28
N ASN A 9 -17.05 -16.86 9.21
CA ASN A 9 -17.49 -18.23 8.92
C ASN A 9 -19.03 -18.32 8.83
N ALA A 10 -19.55 -19.52 8.60
CA ALA A 10 -21.00 -19.74 8.50
C ALA A 10 -21.75 -19.48 9.82
N ALA A 11 -21.07 -19.56 10.96
CA ALA A 11 -21.62 -19.28 12.28
C ALA A 11 -21.58 -17.79 12.64
N GLY A 12 -20.92 -16.95 11.82
CA GLY A 12 -20.76 -15.51 12.06
C GLY A 12 -19.53 -15.15 12.88
N ASP A 13 -18.63 -16.08 13.14
CA ASP A 13 -17.39 -15.82 13.84
C ASP A 13 -16.30 -15.30 12.91
N ILE A 14 -15.39 -14.52 13.45
CA ILE A 14 -14.20 -14.03 12.71
C ILE A 14 -13.33 -15.23 12.32
N ALA A 15 -12.99 -15.31 11.04
CA ALA A 15 -12.16 -16.37 10.50
C ALA A 15 -11.33 -15.88 9.31
N MET A 16 -10.10 -16.40 9.23
CA MET A 16 -9.28 -16.22 8.04
C MET A 16 -9.90 -17.02 6.88
N VAL A 17 -9.94 -16.43 5.69
CA VAL A 17 -10.49 -17.11 4.50
C VAL A 17 -9.62 -18.31 4.15
N ASP A 18 -10.22 -19.49 3.98
CA ASP A 18 -9.50 -20.65 3.46
C ASP A 18 -9.35 -20.52 1.95
N VAL A 19 -8.10 -20.39 1.51
CA VAL A 19 -7.75 -20.26 0.09
C VAL A 19 -7.16 -21.54 -0.50
N SER A 20 -7.13 -22.65 0.24
CA SER A 20 -6.52 -23.91 -0.19
C SER A 20 -7.12 -24.48 -1.48
N GLY A 21 -8.39 -24.23 -1.75
CA GLY A 21 -9.09 -24.66 -2.96
C GLY A 21 -9.02 -23.69 -4.14
N LYS A 22 -8.32 -22.55 -3.99
CA LYS A 22 -8.18 -21.56 -5.06
C LYS A 22 -6.97 -21.88 -5.94
N GLU A 23 -7.09 -21.54 -7.22
CA GLU A 23 -5.97 -21.68 -8.16
C GLU A 23 -4.83 -20.73 -7.84
N ILE A 24 -3.61 -21.21 -8.02
CA ILE A 24 -2.40 -20.41 -7.97
C ILE A 24 -2.27 -19.66 -9.29
N THR A 25 -2.44 -18.35 -9.24
CA THR A 25 -2.37 -17.48 -10.43
C THR A 25 -1.48 -16.26 -10.15
N LYS A 26 -0.98 -15.66 -11.22
CA LYS A 26 -0.29 -14.37 -11.12
C LYS A 26 -1.29 -13.28 -10.74
N ARG A 27 -0.95 -12.50 -9.73
CA ARG A 27 -1.79 -11.41 -9.22
C ARG A 27 -0.95 -10.16 -9.04
N THR A 28 -1.53 -9.04 -9.39
CA THR A 28 -0.92 -7.72 -9.18
C THR A 28 -1.90 -6.79 -8.51
N ALA A 29 -1.40 -5.81 -7.79
CA ALA A 29 -2.19 -4.71 -7.25
C ALA A 29 -1.37 -3.42 -7.29
N THR A 30 -2.05 -2.32 -7.54
CA THR A 30 -1.50 -0.97 -7.49
C THR A 30 -2.36 -0.14 -6.54
N ALA A 31 -1.71 0.50 -5.58
CA ALA A 31 -2.33 1.42 -4.65
C ALA A 31 -1.68 2.79 -4.77
N SER A 32 -2.38 3.81 -4.35
CA SER A 32 -1.86 5.17 -4.29
C SER A 32 -2.09 5.80 -2.92
N ALA A 33 -1.31 6.83 -2.63
CA ALA A 33 -1.48 7.72 -1.49
C ALA A 33 -0.97 9.10 -1.88
N PHE A 34 -1.47 10.14 -1.22
CA PHE A 34 -1.02 11.50 -1.42
C PHE A 34 -0.58 12.11 -0.09
N VAL A 35 0.60 12.72 -0.08
CA VAL A 35 1.10 13.48 1.05
C VAL A 35 1.04 14.96 0.70
N ALA A 36 0.02 15.64 1.22
CA ALA A 36 -0.19 17.06 0.99
C ALA A 36 0.77 17.87 1.86
N MET A 37 1.55 18.76 1.23
CA MET A 37 2.47 19.65 1.90
C MET A 37 2.64 20.95 1.09
N ASN A 38 3.04 22.01 1.78
CA ASN A 38 3.23 23.31 1.13
C ASN A 38 4.54 23.37 0.32
N ALA A 39 4.67 24.39 -0.51
CA ALA A 39 5.80 24.57 -1.41
C ALA A 39 7.14 24.75 -0.65
N GLU A 40 7.13 25.32 0.54
CA GLU A 40 8.31 25.53 1.37
C GLU A 40 8.87 24.20 1.86
N VAL A 41 8.01 23.30 2.36
CA VAL A 41 8.40 21.93 2.76
C VAL A 41 8.91 21.15 1.55
N MET A 42 8.22 21.26 0.41
CA MET A 42 8.64 20.61 -0.84
C MET A 42 10.05 21.03 -1.26
N ALA A 43 10.34 22.31 -1.18
CA ALA A 43 11.66 22.87 -1.53
C ALA A 43 12.78 22.42 -0.57
N ALA A 44 12.42 22.11 0.68
CA ALA A 44 13.37 21.69 1.71
C ALA A 44 13.71 20.18 1.68
N LEU A 45 12.99 19.36 0.91
CA LEU A 45 13.21 17.92 0.86
C LEU A 45 14.65 17.50 0.51
N PRO A 46 15.31 18.09 -0.52
CA PRO A 46 16.67 17.70 -0.88
C PRO A 46 17.73 17.97 0.20
N GLY A 47 17.47 18.92 1.08
CA GLY A 47 18.38 19.31 2.17
C GLY A 47 18.11 18.60 3.50
N ASN A 48 17.31 17.55 3.55
CA ASN A 48 16.94 16.87 4.78
C ASN A 48 18.15 16.16 5.41
N LYS A 49 18.51 16.57 6.63
CA LYS A 49 19.66 16.01 7.36
C LYS A 49 19.49 14.55 7.78
N LYS A 50 18.27 14.04 7.78
CA LYS A 50 17.96 12.62 8.08
C LYS A 50 18.21 11.70 6.87
N GLY A 51 18.56 12.22 5.71
CA GLY A 51 18.73 11.53 4.46
C GLY A 51 17.67 11.91 3.42
N ASP A 52 17.66 11.24 2.28
CA ASP A 52 16.65 11.46 1.25
C ASP A 52 15.28 10.85 1.69
N PRO A 53 14.28 11.68 1.98
CA PRO A 53 12.98 11.19 2.46
C PRO A 53 12.30 10.20 1.51
N LEU A 54 12.46 10.39 0.21
CA LEU A 54 11.81 9.53 -0.79
C LEU A 54 12.47 8.16 -0.87
N GLN A 55 13.80 8.10 -0.79
CA GLN A 55 14.50 6.82 -0.79
C GLN A 55 14.24 6.02 0.48
N ILE A 56 14.20 6.69 1.63
CA ILE A 56 13.86 6.04 2.90
C ILE A 56 12.40 5.55 2.87
N ALA A 57 11.48 6.36 2.35
CA ALA A 57 10.07 5.98 2.18
C ALA A 57 9.88 4.80 1.23
N ARG A 58 10.66 4.75 0.16
CA ARG A 58 10.64 3.62 -0.79
C ARG A 58 11.03 2.32 -0.10
N ILE A 59 12.13 2.32 0.62
CA ILE A 59 12.58 1.14 1.39
C ILE A 59 11.54 0.74 2.43
N ALA A 60 11.02 1.70 3.18
CA ALA A 60 10.00 1.44 4.20
C ALA A 60 8.72 0.85 3.61
N GLY A 61 8.26 1.35 2.48
CA GLY A 61 7.10 0.81 1.77
C GLY A 61 7.30 -0.62 1.28
N ILE A 62 8.46 -0.92 0.71
CA ILE A 62 8.83 -2.28 0.30
C ILE A 62 8.86 -3.23 1.50
N MET A 63 9.49 -2.82 2.58
CA MET A 63 9.54 -3.61 3.82
C MET A 63 8.15 -3.84 4.41
N ALA A 64 7.30 -2.83 4.40
CA ALA A 64 5.93 -2.92 4.90
C ALA A 64 5.07 -3.91 4.11
N ALA A 65 5.18 -3.91 2.78
CA ALA A 65 4.51 -4.90 1.94
C ALA A 65 4.87 -6.33 2.35
N LYS A 66 6.15 -6.59 2.64
CA LYS A 66 6.63 -7.91 3.08
C LYS A 66 6.12 -8.31 4.48
N LYS A 67 5.66 -7.35 5.27
CA LYS A 67 5.16 -7.55 6.64
C LYS A 67 3.65 -7.38 6.76
N THR A 68 2.94 -7.31 5.67
CA THR A 68 1.48 -7.05 5.67
C THR A 68 0.74 -8.07 6.54
N ALA A 69 1.06 -9.35 6.45
CA ALA A 69 0.41 -10.39 7.25
C ALA A 69 0.67 -10.26 8.77
N GLU A 70 1.75 -9.61 9.16
CA GLU A 70 2.04 -9.32 10.58
C GLU A 70 1.26 -8.10 11.09
N LEU A 71 0.85 -7.20 10.20
CA LEU A 71 0.15 -5.94 10.51
C LEU A 71 -1.36 -6.08 10.41
N ILE A 72 -1.85 -6.82 9.44
CA ILE A 72 -3.29 -7.00 9.15
C ILE A 72 -3.69 -8.41 9.54
N PRO A 73 -4.51 -8.57 10.60
CA PRO A 73 -4.69 -9.84 11.31
C PRO A 73 -5.09 -11.04 10.46
N LEU A 74 -5.95 -10.84 9.46
CA LEU A 74 -6.51 -11.93 8.67
C LEU A 74 -5.93 -12.03 7.26
N CYS A 75 -4.84 -11.30 6.96
CA CYS A 75 -4.11 -11.44 5.72
C CYS A 75 -3.24 -12.71 5.72
N HIS A 76 -3.21 -13.38 4.58
CA HIS A 76 -2.31 -14.51 4.35
C HIS A 76 -0.87 -14.03 4.13
N GLN A 77 0.10 -14.83 4.53
CA GLN A 77 1.47 -14.62 4.09
C GLN A 77 1.60 -15.01 2.61
N LEU A 78 2.18 -14.11 1.82
CA LEU A 78 2.33 -14.29 0.38
C LEU A 78 3.79 -14.21 -0.05
N PRO A 79 4.21 -15.06 -0.99
CA PRO A 79 5.53 -14.95 -1.62
C PRO A 79 5.49 -13.82 -2.65
N LEU A 80 5.91 -12.61 -2.27
CA LEU A 80 5.94 -11.47 -3.17
C LEU A 80 7.06 -11.62 -4.20
N SER A 81 6.72 -11.53 -5.47
CA SER A 81 7.69 -11.55 -6.57
C SER A 81 8.21 -10.15 -6.91
N HIS A 82 7.44 -9.11 -6.60
CA HIS A 82 7.82 -7.71 -6.82
C HIS A 82 7.07 -6.79 -5.87
N VAL A 83 7.75 -5.76 -5.41
CA VAL A 83 7.17 -4.58 -4.76
C VAL A 83 7.89 -3.35 -5.31
N GLY A 84 7.15 -2.40 -5.85
CA GLY A 84 7.66 -1.11 -6.32
C GLY A 84 6.97 0.04 -5.61
N VAL A 85 7.70 1.11 -5.34
CA VAL A 85 7.17 2.36 -4.80
C VAL A 85 7.74 3.52 -5.60
N GLU A 86 6.87 4.27 -6.26
CA GLU A 86 7.21 5.40 -7.10
C GLU A 86 6.62 6.69 -6.53
N PHE A 87 7.29 7.80 -6.80
CA PHE A 87 6.90 9.12 -6.33
C PHE A 87 6.83 10.11 -7.49
N VAL A 88 5.81 10.96 -7.47
CA VAL A 88 5.69 12.11 -8.34
C VAL A 88 5.57 13.37 -7.50
N MET A 89 6.48 14.30 -7.70
CA MET A 89 6.47 15.61 -7.04
C MET A 89 5.46 16.50 -7.74
N LEU A 90 4.46 16.96 -6.99
CA LEU A 90 3.43 17.91 -7.46
C LEU A 90 3.56 19.23 -6.70
N PRO A 91 2.99 20.34 -7.19
CA PRO A 91 3.12 21.64 -6.51
C PRO A 91 2.60 21.66 -5.06
N ASN A 92 1.65 20.80 -4.74
CA ASN A 92 0.97 20.74 -3.44
C ASN A 92 1.27 19.46 -2.63
N GLY A 93 2.24 18.67 -3.04
CA GLY A 93 2.59 17.46 -2.32
C GLY A 93 3.24 16.37 -3.17
N ILE A 94 3.23 15.17 -2.65
CA ILE A 94 3.85 14.00 -3.26
C ILE A 94 2.80 12.93 -3.52
N GLN A 95 2.65 12.53 -4.78
CA GLN A 95 1.86 11.37 -5.17
C GLN A 95 2.69 10.12 -5.03
N ILE A 96 2.17 9.13 -4.33
CA ILE A 96 2.79 7.83 -4.15
C ILE A 96 2.01 6.79 -4.95
N THR A 97 2.72 5.93 -5.66
CA THR A 97 2.15 4.76 -6.32
C THR A 97 2.94 3.52 -5.87
N ALA A 98 2.27 2.56 -5.29
CA ALA A 98 2.86 1.30 -4.84
C ALA A 98 2.26 0.13 -5.61
N THR A 99 3.12 -0.75 -6.11
CA THR A 99 2.73 -1.97 -6.81
C THR A 99 3.25 -3.19 -6.09
N ALA A 100 2.44 -4.25 -6.05
CA ALA A 100 2.85 -5.55 -5.54
C ALA A 100 2.43 -6.64 -6.52
N ALA A 101 3.23 -7.70 -6.61
CA ALA A 101 2.94 -8.87 -7.43
C ALA A 101 3.26 -10.15 -6.69
N THR A 102 2.47 -11.17 -6.93
CA THR A 102 2.65 -12.53 -6.43
C THR A 102 2.13 -13.56 -7.42
N THR A 103 2.54 -14.79 -7.27
CA THR A 103 1.87 -15.96 -7.86
C THR A 103 1.41 -16.83 -6.70
N ALA A 104 0.12 -16.73 -6.38
CA ALA A 104 -0.47 -17.32 -5.18
C ALA A 104 -1.97 -17.50 -5.31
N GLN A 105 -2.60 -17.97 -4.24
CA GLN A 105 -4.02 -18.31 -4.17
C GLN A 105 -4.92 -17.14 -3.75
N THR A 106 -4.34 -15.99 -3.37
CA THR A 106 -5.10 -14.80 -3.00
C THR A 106 -4.41 -13.53 -3.53
N GLY A 107 -5.15 -12.42 -3.54
CA GLY A 107 -4.68 -11.15 -4.07
C GLY A 107 -3.67 -10.43 -3.17
N VAL A 108 -3.02 -9.42 -3.74
CA VAL A 108 -1.97 -8.60 -3.10
C VAL A 108 -2.40 -7.16 -2.86
N GLU A 109 -3.70 -6.90 -2.80
CA GLU A 109 -4.24 -5.55 -2.60
C GLU A 109 -3.74 -4.94 -1.30
N MET A 110 -3.73 -5.71 -0.21
CA MET A 110 -3.31 -5.22 1.10
C MET A 110 -1.82 -4.92 1.15
N GLU A 111 -1.00 -5.70 0.46
CA GLU A 111 0.44 -5.46 0.34
C GLU A 111 0.74 -4.15 -0.38
N ALA A 112 0.03 -3.85 -1.47
CA ALA A 112 0.17 -2.59 -2.19
C ALA A 112 -0.32 -1.40 -1.34
N MET A 113 -1.47 -1.53 -0.68
CA MET A 113 -2.01 -0.47 0.18
C MET A 113 -1.16 -0.23 1.42
N THR A 114 -0.62 -1.27 2.02
CA THR A 114 0.31 -1.16 3.16
C THR A 114 1.59 -0.45 2.74
N ALA A 115 2.15 -0.81 1.59
CA ALA A 115 3.32 -0.14 1.04
C ALA A 115 3.10 1.36 0.83
N ALA A 116 1.99 1.75 0.20
CA ALA A 116 1.65 3.16 -0.03
C ALA A 116 1.46 3.91 1.29
N SER A 117 0.77 3.31 2.26
CA SER A 117 0.49 3.90 3.57
C SER A 117 1.77 4.14 4.37
N VAL A 118 2.65 3.16 4.44
CA VAL A 118 3.90 3.26 5.22
C VAL A 118 4.91 4.17 4.53
N ALA A 119 4.96 4.19 3.20
CA ALA A 119 5.74 5.17 2.47
C ALA A 119 5.28 6.60 2.80
N ALA A 120 3.98 6.85 2.84
CA ALA A 120 3.41 8.14 3.22
C ALA A 120 3.74 8.51 4.67
N LEU A 121 3.60 7.58 5.61
CA LEU A 121 3.96 7.79 7.02
C LEU A 121 5.46 8.10 7.17
N THR A 122 6.31 7.47 6.39
CA THR A 122 7.76 7.71 6.42
C THR A 122 8.09 9.10 5.91
N ILE A 123 7.46 9.57 4.84
CA ILE A 123 7.58 10.96 4.38
C ILE A 123 7.15 11.93 5.47
N TYR A 124 6.02 11.67 6.12
CA TYR A 124 5.55 12.48 7.24
C TYR A 124 6.61 12.54 8.37
N ASP A 125 7.12 11.40 8.79
CA ASP A 125 8.12 11.33 9.85
C ASP A 125 9.40 12.10 9.51
N MET A 126 9.83 12.01 8.26
CA MET A 126 11.04 12.67 7.77
C MET A 126 10.88 14.20 7.62
N THR A 127 9.64 14.69 7.54
CA THR A 127 9.35 16.11 7.24
C THR A 127 8.60 16.84 8.36
N LYS A 128 8.07 16.13 9.35
CA LYS A 128 7.24 16.71 10.44
C LYS A 128 7.92 17.81 11.24
N ALA A 129 9.25 17.85 11.27
CA ALA A 129 10.00 18.92 11.93
C ALA A 129 9.85 20.28 11.21
N LEU A 130 9.54 20.25 9.90
CA LEU A 130 9.30 21.45 9.09
C LEU A 130 7.84 21.90 9.20
N ASP A 131 6.91 20.95 9.19
CA ASP A 131 5.47 21.22 9.31
C ASP A 131 4.74 19.97 9.81
N LYS A 132 4.08 20.10 10.96
CA LYS A 132 3.27 19.03 11.56
C LYS A 132 1.87 18.92 10.96
N ALA A 133 1.45 19.93 10.18
CA ALA A 133 0.14 19.99 9.54
C ALA A 133 0.08 19.25 8.19
N ILE A 134 1.17 18.59 7.78
CA ILE A 134 1.20 17.71 6.62
C ILE A 134 0.12 16.64 6.73
N VAL A 135 -0.63 16.43 5.67
CA VAL A 135 -1.78 15.51 5.66
C VAL A 135 -1.53 14.36 4.68
N ILE A 136 -1.69 13.14 5.16
CA ILE A 136 -1.77 11.95 4.32
C ILE A 136 -3.23 11.75 3.94
N ARG A 137 -3.52 11.60 2.66
CA ARG A 137 -4.87 11.43 2.16
C ARG A 137 -4.94 10.52 0.95
N GLU A 138 -6.16 10.08 0.61
CA GLU A 138 -6.46 9.32 -0.60
C GLU A 138 -5.66 8.02 -0.72
N VAL A 139 -5.48 7.31 0.38
CA VAL A 139 -4.95 5.95 0.34
C VAL A 139 -6.00 5.04 -0.26
N ARG A 140 -5.73 4.51 -1.45
CA ARG A 140 -6.73 3.71 -2.16
C ARG A 140 -6.13 2.66 -3.08
N LEU A 141 -6.90 1.63 -3.35
CA LEU A 141 -6.61 0.69 -4.43
C LEU A 141 -6.91 1.36 -5.77
N VAL A 142 -5.95 1.31 -6.68
CA VAL A 142 -6.07 1.87 -8.04
C VAL A 142 -6.41 0.79 -9.05
N GLU A 143 -5.70 -0.31 -9.01
CA GLU A 143 -5.91 -1.44 -9.92
C GLU A 143 -5.54 -2.73 -9.22
N LYS A 144 -6.22 -3.80 -9.57
CA LYS A 144 -5.78 -5.16 -9.28
C LYS A 144 -6.04 -6.07 -10.47
N THR A 145 -5.19 -7.05 -10.68
CA THR A 145 -5.35 -8.06 -11.74
C THR A 145 -5.20 -9.48 -11.18
N GLY A 146 -5.77 -10.42 -11.91
CA GLY A 146 -5.69 -11.84 -11.60
C GLY A 146 -6.75 -12.33 -10.62
N GLY A 147 -6.84 -13.66 -10.52
CA GLY A 147 -7.82 -14.34 -9.69
C GLY A 147 -9.22 -14.41 -10.30
N LYS A 148 -10.14 -15.03 -9.58
CA LYS A 148 -11.52 -15.29 -10.02
C LYS A 148 -12.32 -14.02 -10.29
N SER A 149 -12.08 -12.96 -9.54
CA SER A 149 -12.78 -11.68 -9.68
C SER A 149 -12.26 -10.82 -10.84
N GLY A 150 -11.20 -11.25 -11.53
CA GLY A 150 -10.63 -10.55 -12.69
C GLY A 150 -9.99 -9.21 -12.35
N THR A 151 -10.02 -8.28 -13.31
CA THR A 151 -9.41 -6.96 -13.19
C THR A 151 -10.38 -5.96 -12.59
N PHE A 152 -9.89 -5.19 -11.62
CA PHE A 152 -10.55 -4.01 -11.07
C PHE A 152 -9.70 -2.78 -11.41
N ARG A 153 -10.36 -1.69 -11.76
CA ARG A 153 -9.75 -0.35 -11.90
C ARG A 153 -10.65 0.68 -11.22
N ALA A 154 -10.05 1.50 -10.39
CA ALA A 154 -10.75 2.64 -9.81
C ALA A 154 -10.99 3.73 -10.87
N GLU A 155 -12.13 4.43 -10.78
CA GLU A 155 -12.45 5.59 -11.60
C GLU A 155 -11.69 6.84 -11.15
#